data_12cc2c501e3a7d417b0820150d1521ab
#
_entry.id   12cc2c501e3a7d417b0820150d1521ab
#
_cell.length_a   1.000
_cell.length_b   1.000
_cell.length_c   1.000
_cell.angle_alpha   90.00
_cell.angle_beta   90.00
_cell.angle_gamma   90.00
#
_symmetry.space_group_name_H-M   'P 1'
#
loop_
_entity.id
_entity.type
_entity.pdbx_description
1 polymer ?
#
loop_
_entity_poly.entity_id
_entity_poly.type
_entity_poly.pdbx_seq_one_letter_code
_entity_poly.pdbx_strand_id
1 'polypeptide(L)'
;MKTRRRDALIGAAATAAAAGSLPAPAIAQRVKELTMVTSWSENSIPYQISADRLARSIGAISDGRLKITVYPQNKLVGAFETFDAVSAGVADMYHSGDNYFGSKVPALNFFSEVPFGMTADELSSWIAFGGGQELWDEVDAPFNIKPLSCFNEGVQMGGWFNKEVNSAADFKGLRYRMPGLGAEVLRRMGATVVTTPGGEIITALKSGAIDAAEWVGPWADIAMGLDKVADYYYYPGFHEPGTSVTLGINKTLWDGLAASDQALITVAAGAELTKSLAESNAENVKALTVLRADKRIKILPFNDDLIREFARLSKEVVAEIAAKDPLTRKVADSYMAFLAGIMDWGELSETGYRNTRRLALS
;
A
#
# COMPACT_ATOMS: atom_id res chain seq x y z
N MET A 1 54.68 56.34 46.71
CA MET A 1 53.62 55.94 45.75
C MET A 1 53.32 54.47 45.98
N LYS A 2 52.15 54.15 46.55
CA LYS A 2 51.72 52.76 46.82
C LYS A 2 50.69 52.37 45.78
N THR A 3 51.07 51.63 44.79
CA THR A 3 50.19 50.99 43.80
C THR A 3 49.38 49.87 44.46
N ARG A 4 48.08 49.98 44.39
CA ARG A 4 47.15 49.09 45.09
C ARG A 4 47.13 47.72 44.39
N ARG A 5 47.38 46.68 45.18
CA ARG A 5 47.26 45.25 44.72
C ARG A 5 45.86 44.80 44.22
N ARG A 6 44.91 45.73 44.15
CA ARG A 6 43.53 45.45 43.71
C ARG A 6 43.32 45.45 42.20
N ASP A 7 44.17 46.17 41.47
CA ASP A 7 43.96 46.33 40.03
C ASP A 7 44.59 45.17 39.18
N ALA A 8 45.46 44.37 39.82
CA ALA A 8 46.07 43.21 39.16
C ALA A 8 45.19 41.94 39.16
N LEU A 9 44.11 41.91 39.99
CA LEU A 9 43.19 40.77 40.11
C LEU A 9 41.99 40.88 39.20
N ILE A 10 41.68 42.05 38.65
CA ILE A 10 40.56 42.28 37.74
C ILE A 10 40.97 41.98 36.29
N GLY A 11 42.26 42.08 35.93
CA GLY A 11 42.76 41.77 34.60
C GLY A 11 42.90 40.25 34.30
N ALA A 12 42.97 39.39 35.34
CA ALA A 12 43.16 37.95 35.15
C ALA A 12 41.82 37.19 35.05
N ALA A 13 40.68 37.80 35.45
CA ALA A 13 39.35 37.15 35.36
C ALA A 13 38.66 37.40 34.02
N ALA A 14 39.10 38.39 33.22
CA ALA A 14 38.49 38.70 31.92
C ALA A 14 39.04 37.88 30.73
N THR A 15 40.21 37.24 30.90
CA THR A 15 40.83 36.40 29.86
C THR A 15 40.49 34.91 29.93
N ALA A 16 39.84 34.48 31.03
CA ALA A 16 39.42 33.07 31.16
C ALA A 16 38.01 32.78 30.61
N ALA A 17 37.21 33.81 30.27
CA ALA A 17 35.85 33.65 29.75
C ALA A 17 35.75 33.57 28.21
N ALA A 18 36.86 33.78 27.50
CA ALA A 18 36.87 33.73 26.00
C ALA A 18 37.37 32.41 25.40
N ALA A 19 37.67 31.40 26.21
CA ALA A 19 38.18 30.09 25.73
C ALA A 19 37.12 28.98 25.68
N GLY A 20 35.84 29.30 25.68
CA GLY A 20 34.78 28.33 25.90
C GLY A 20 33.68 28.24 24.86
N SER A 21 33.95 28.36 23.57
CA SER A 21 33.05 27.83 22.53
C SER A 21 33.78 27.71 21.20
N LEU A 22 34.71 26.76 21.14
CA LEU A 22 34.99 26.22 19.83
C LEU A 22 33.71 25.48 19.43
N PRO A 23 33.09 25.79 18.27
CA PRO A 23 32.00 24.99 17.77
C PRO A 23 32.53 23.58 17.64
N ALA A 24 31.89 22.62 18.31
CA ALA A 24 32.16 21.21 18.07
C ALA A 24 32.16 21.02 16.54
N PRO A 25 33.16 20.35 15.96
CA PRO A 25 33.14 20.12 14.51
C PRO A 25 31.79 19.46 14.20
N ALA A 26 31.00 20.10 13.36
CA ALA A 26 29.83 19.46 12.80
C ALA A 26 30.37 18.18 12.15
N ILE A 27 30.18 17.04 12.80
CA ILE A 27 30.45 15.75 12.18
C ILE A 27 29.50 15.76 10.98
N ALA A 28 30.06 15.99 9.80
CA ALA A 28 29.31 15.90 8.55
C ALA A 28 28.71 14.50 8.54
N GLN A 29 27.44 14.40 8.91
CA GLN A 29 26.74 13.11 8.92
C GLN A 29 26.77 12.63 7.47
N ARG A 30 27.47 11.50 7.27
CA ARG A 30 27.67 10.93 5.94
C ARG A 30 26.31 10.65 5.32
N VAL A 31 25.99 11.27 4.20
CA VAL A 31 24.77 11.00 3.43
C VAL A 31 24.73 9.51 3.08
N LYS A 32 23.69 8.83 3.41
CA LYS A 32 23.43 7.45 3.00
C LYS A 32 22.53 7.51 1.76
N GLU A 33 23.09 7.17 0.61
CA GLU A 33 22.35 7.03 -0.63
C GLU A 33 21.69 5.65 -0.68
N LEU A 34 20.38 5.61 -0.95
CA LEU A 34 19.55 4.43 -0.94
C LEU A 34 18.79 4.33 -2.26
N THR A 35 18.49 3.11 -2.66
CA THR A 35 17.70 2.78 -3.86
C THR A 35 16.36 2.22 -3.46
N MET A 36 15.27 2.71 -4.09
CA MET A 36 13.93 2.15 -3.98
C MET A 36 13.44 1.72 -5.37
N VAL A 37 13.06 0.46 -5.53
CA VAL A 37 12.42 -0.06 -6.74
C VAL A 37 10.92 -0.13 -6.53
N THR A 38 10.12 0.11 -7.59
CA THR A 38 8.67 0.07 -7.49
C THR A 38 8.04 -0.86 -8.53
N SER A 39 6.86 -1.38 -8.23
CA SER A 39 6.05 -2.17 -9.16
C SER A 39 5.22 -1.31 -10.12
N TRP A 40 5.43 0.00 -10.13
CA TRP A 40 4.60 0.98 -10.79
C TRP A 40 5.29 1.57 -12.02
N SER A 41 4.50 1.87 -13.07
CA SER A 41 5.01 2.61 -14.22
C SER A 41 5.31 4.05 -13.85
N GLU A 42 6.24 4.66 -14.58
CA GLU A 42 6.59 6.08 -14.43
C GLU A 42 5.33 6.96 -14.52
N ASN A 43 5.16 7.88 -13.58
CA ASN A 43 3.97 8.73 -13.43
C ASN A 43 2.64 8.00 -13.09
N SER A 44 2.67 6.75 -12.69
CA SER A 44 1.47 6.04 -12.25
C SER A 44 0.82 6.72 -11.05
N ILE A 45 -0.45 7.05 -11.19
CA ILE A 45 -1.28 7.63 -10.15
C ILE A 45 -2.13 6.50 -9.53
N PRO A 46 -2.22 6.42 -8.19
CA PRO A 46 -1.52 7.24 -7.17
C PRO A 46 -0.17 6.65 -6.71
N TYR A 47 0.18 5.45 -7.15
CA TYR A 47 1.21 4.62 -6.54
C TYR A 47 2.64 5.17 -6.71
N GLN A 48 3.08 5.47 -7.96
CA GLN A 48 4.43 5.99 -8.18
C GLN A 48 4.61 7.37 -7.52
N ILE A 49 3.56 8.21 -7.58
CA ILE A 49 3.59 9.53 -6.93
C ILE A 49 3.76 9.40 -5.41
N SER A 50 3.12 8.39 -4.80
CA SER A 50 3.27 8.09 -3.37
C SER A 50 4.70 7.64 -3.04
N ALA A 51 5.27 6.72 -3.80
CA ALA A 51 6.66 6.27 -3.61
C ALA A 51 7.64 7.45 -3.67
N ASP A 52 7.51 8.32 -4.68
CA ASP A 52 8.34 9.51 -4.84
C ASP A 52 8.15 10.51 -3.70
N ARG A 53 6.92 10.66 -3.20
CA ARG A 53 6.60 11.56 -2.08
C ARG A 53 7.18 11.02 -0.79
N LEU A 54 7.05 9.71 -0.53
CA LEU A 54 7.65 9.04 0.62
C LEU A 54 9.17 9.23 0.64
N ALA A 55 9.85 8.98 -0.49
CA ALA A 55 11.29 9.17 -0.62
C ALA A 55 11.71 10.62 -0.31
N ARG A 56 11.00 11.60 -0.87
CA ARG A 56 11.23 13.03 -0.59
C ARG A 56 11.01 13.37 0.88
N SER A 57 9.96 12.82 1.51
CA SER A 57 9.63 13.07 2.91
C SER A 57 10.72 12.53 3.83
N ILE A 58 11.19 11.31 3.61
CA ILE A 58 12.32 10.71 4.36
C ILE A 58 13.56 11.59 4.20
N GLY A 59 13.88 12.03 2.97
CA GLY A 59 15.01 12.92 2.72
C GLY A 59 14.91 14.22 3.51
N ALA A 60 13.75 14.88 3.47
CA ALA A 60 13.52 16.15 4.15
C ALA A 60 13.58 16.02 5.69
N ILE A 61 12.92 15.02 6.26
CA ILE A 61 12.87 14.83 7.73
C ILE A 61 14.23 14.40 8.29
N SER A 62 15.07 13.74 7.46
CA SER A 62 16.42 13.35 7.83
C SER A 62 17.47 14.45 7.63
N ASP A 63 17.08 15.68 7.29
CA ASP A 63 18.01 16.76 6.92
C ASP A 63 19.00 16.34 5.80
N GLY A 64 18.50 15.53 4.84
CA GLY A 64 19.29 15.01 3.72
C GLY A 64 20.27 13.88 4.06
N ARG A 65 20.25 13.35 5.27
CA ARG A 65 21.09 12.20 5.67
C ARG A 65 20.71 10.90 4.95
N LEU A 66 19.43 10.70 4.70
CA LEU A 66 18.89 9.58 3.92
C LEU A 66 18.42 10.14 2.58
N LYS A 67 19.07 9.73 1.50
CA LYS A 67 18.72 10.16 0.14
C LYS A 67 18.28 8.94 -0.65
N ILE A 68 17.00 8.88 -1.00
CA ILE A 68 16.41 7.75 -1.71
C ILE A 68 16.21 8.10 -3.17
N THR A 69 16.78 7.30 -4.07
CA THR A 69 16.51 7.36 -5.51
C THR A 69 15.47 6.30 -5.85
N VAL A 70 14.35 6.72 -6.44
CA VAL A 70 13.23 5.83 -6.79
C VAL A 70 13.34 5.41 -8.25
N TYR A 71 13.21 4.11 -8.50
CA TYR A 71 13.25 3.50 -9.81
C TYR A 71 11.89 2.84 -10.13
N PRO A 72 11.10 3.43 -11.05
CA PRO A 72 9.88 2.82 -11.56
C PRO A 72 10.12 1.45 -12.19
N GLN A 73 9.04 0.66 -12.37
CA GLN A 73 9.12 -0.66 -13.01
C GLN A 73 9.93 -0.62 -14.31
N ASN A 74 10.72 -1.67 -14.57
CA ASN A 74 11.55 -1.84 -15.76
C ASN A 74 12.72 -0.85 -15.90
N LYS A 75 12.98 0.00 -14.90
CA LYS A 75 14.19 0.86 -14.91
C LYS A 75 15.40 0.15 -14.30
N LEU A 76 15.20 -0.61 -13.23
CA LEU A 76 16.23 -1.42 -12.57
C LEU A 76 15.83 -2.90 -12.56
N VAL A 77 14.59 -3.20 -12.17
CA VAL A 77 14.01 -4.55 -12.15
C VAL A 77 12.58 -4.52 -12.69
N GLY A 78 12.03 -5.69 -13.05
CA GLY A 78 10.64 -5.83 -13.46
C GLY A 78 9.66 -5.59 -12.30
N ALA A 79 8.38 -5.32 -12.64
CA ALA A 79 7.36 -4.96 -11.65
C ALA A 79 7.19 -5.99 -10.53
N PHE A 80 7.30 -7.28 -10.84
CA PHE A 80 7.09 -8.38 -9.89
C PHE A 80 8.40 -8.96 -9.34
N GLU A 81 9.54 -8.30 -9.62
CA GLU A 81 10.87 -8.72 -9.17
C GLU A 81 11.37 -7.88 -7.97
N THR A 82 10.60 -6.88 -7.55
CA THR A 82 11.00 -5.90 -6.54
C THR A 82 11.29 -6.54 -5.17
N PHE A 83 10.49 -7.53 -4.74
CA PHE A 83 10.70 -8.29 -3.51
C PHE A 83 12.04 -9.05 -3.54
N ASP A 84 12.30 -9.79 -4.63
CA ASP A 84 13.52 -10.56 -4.77
C ASP A 84 14.75 -9.67 -4.89
N ALA A 85 14.64 -8.54 -5.56
CA ALA A 85 15.73 -7.57 -5.67
C ALA A 85 16.15 -7.01 -4.30
N VAL A 86 15.19 -6.68 -3.44
CA VAL A 86 15.47 -6.18 -2.08
C VAL A 86 15.97 -7.31 -1.18
N SER A 87 15.35 -8.48 -1.25
CA SER A 87 15.80 -9.68 -0.52
C SER A 87 17.26 -10.00 -0.80
N ALA A 88 17.67 -9.94 -2.07
CA ALA A 88 19.04 -10.19 -2.53
C ALA A 88 20.02 -9.01 -2.33
N GLY A 89 19.54 -7.84 -1.89
CA GLY A 89 20.37 -6.64 -1.73
C GLY A 89 20.75 -5.93 -3.04
N VAL A 90 20.03 -6.19 -4.14
CA VAL A 90 20.18 -5.46 -5.41
C VAL A 90 19.60 -4.05 -5.30
N ALA A 91 18.55 -3.89 -4.50
CA ALA A 91 17.99 -2.61 -4.09
C ALA A 91 17.83 -2.59 -2.57
N ASP A 92 17.77 -1.38 -2.00
CA ASP A 92 17.66 -1.17 -0.56
C ASP A 92 16.22 -1.27 -0.07
N MET A 93 15.27 -0.85 -0.92
CA MET A 93 13.86 -0.78 -0.58
C MET A 93 13.00 -1.13 -1.81
N TYR A 94 11.77 -1.60 -1.55
CA TYR A 94 10.73 -1.64 -2.57
C TYR A 94 9.45 -0.93 -2.10
N HIS A 95 8.64 -0.48 -3.07
CA HIS A 95 7.28 0.00 -2.87
C HIS A 95 6.37 -0.81 -3.81
N SER A 96 5.59 -1.75 -3.24
CA SER A 96 4.80 -2.72 -4.00
C SER A 96 3.64 -3.26 -3.17
N GLY A 97 2.63 -3.84 -3.83
CA GLY A 97 1.61 -4.66 -3.17
C GLY A 97 2.14 -6.06 -2.88
N ASP A 98 2.03 -6.52 -1.66
CA ASP A 98 2.51 -7.85 -1.26
C ASP A 98 1.70 -9.00 -1.87
N ASN A 99 0.45 -8.75 -2.30
CA ASN A 99 -0.37 -9.68 -3.07
C ASN A 99 0.31 -10.16 -4.37
N TYR A 100 1.20 -9.37 -4.95
CA TYR A 100 2.00 -9.79 -6.12
C TYR A 100 2.96 -10.94 -5.80
N PHE A 101 3.33 -11.10 -4.55
CA PHE A 101 4.27 -12.14 -4.08
C PHE A 101 3.57 -13.30 -3.35
N GLY A 102 2.23 -13.26 -3.24
CA GLY A 102 1.42 -14.25 -2.54
C GLY A 102 1.54 -15.68 -3.07
N SER A 103 1.93 -15.87 -4.34
CA SER A 103 2.22 -17.20 -4.88
C SER A 103 3.53 -17.80 -4.32
N LYS A 104 4.49 -16.95 -3.96
CA LYS A 104 5.78 -17.32 -3.37
C LYS A 104 5.71 -17.45 -1.87
N VAL A 105 5.01 -16.49 -1.22
CA VAL A 105 4.85 -16.41 0.23
C VAL A 105 3.36 -16.23 0.53
N PRO A 106 2.60 -17.33 0.73
CA PRO A 106 1.14 -17.27 0.83
C PRO A 106 0.61 -16.33 1.92
N ALA A 107 1.34 -16.19 3.03
CA ALA A 107 0.98 -15.30 4.13
C ALA A 107 0.91 -13.82 3.74
N LEU A 108 1.66 -13.37 2.71
CA LEU A 108 1.71 -11.98 2.28
C LEU A 108 0.37 -11.44 1.78
N ASN A 109 -0.52 -12.31 1.30
CA ASN A 109 -1.87 -11.89 0.92
C ASN A 109 -2.62 -11.23 2.09
N PHE A 110 -2.41 -11.67 3.33
CA PHE A 110 -3.11 -11.14 4.51
C PHE A 110 -2.66 -9.73 4.92
N PHE A 111 -1.49 -9.29 4.50
CA PHE A 111 -0.98 -7.94 4.77
C PHE A 111 -1.27 -6.95 3.65
N SER A 112 -1.79 -7.43 2.53
CA SER A 112 -2.16 -6.62 1.38
C SER A 112 -3.67 -6.61 1.16
N GLU A 113 -4.25 -7.75 0.82
CA GLU A 113 -5.67 -7.87 0.47
C GLU A 113 -6.24 -9.24 0.84
N VAL A 114 -7.45 -9.26 1.33
CA VAL A 114 -8.24 -10.48 1.50
C VAL A 114 -9.65 -10.21 0.99
N PRO A 115 -10.18 -11.03 0.06
CA PRO A 115 -11.55 -10.85 -0.42
C PRO A 115 -12.55 -10.85 0.72
N PHE A 116 -13.42 -9.83 0.79
CA PHE A 116 -14.35 -9.55 1.91
C PHE A 116 -13.64 -9.36 3.27
N GLY A 117 -12.36 -9.01 3.26
CA GLY A 117 -11.56 -8.79 4.45
C GLY A 117 -11.69 -7.38 5.01
N MET A 118 -10.63 -6.97 5.72
CA MET A 118 -10.56 -5.67 6.40
C MET A 118 -10.52 -4.50 5.43
N THR A 119 -11.24 -3.44 5.76
CA THR A 119 -11.10 -2.12 5.14
C THR A 119 -9.75 -1.49 5.53
N ALA A 120 -9.39 -0.36 4.91
CA ALA A 120 -8.13 0.33 5.16
C ALA A 120 -7.86 0.63 6.65
N ASP A 121 -8.88 1.13 7.35
CA ASP A 121 -8.78 1.49 8.77
C ASP A 121 -8.70 0.24 9.66
N GLU A 122 -9.46 -0.80 9.33
CA GLU A 122 -9.45 -2.08 10.04
C GLU A 122 -8.11 -2.80 9.88
N LEU A 123 -7.57 -2.85 8.65
CA LEU A 123 -6.27 -3.45 8.36
C LEU A 123 -5.13 -2.70 9.07
N SER A 124 -5.17 -1.37 9.03
CA SER A 124 -4.22 -0.52 9.75
C SER A 124 -4.27 -0.76 11.27
N SER A 125 -5.47 -0.98 11.81
CA SER A 125 -5.68 -1.27 13.23
C SER A 125 -5.11 -2.64 13.61
N TRP A 126 -5.31 -3.66 12.77
CA TRP A 126 -4.73 -4.99 12.98
C TRP A 126 -3.20 -4.96 12.90
N ILE A 127 -2.64 -4.30 11.87
CA ILE A 127 -1.19 -4.19 11.71
C ILE A 127 -0.57 -3.48 12.92
N ALA A 128 -1.14 -2.35 13.36
CA ALA A 128 -0.53 -1.52 14.40
C ALA A 128 -0.77 -2.03 15.83
N PHE A 129 -1.92 -2.67 16.12
CA PHE A 129 -2.35 -2.99 17.48
C PHE A 129 -2.94 -4.40 17.64
N GLY A 130 -3.17 -5.12 16.53
CA GLY A 130 -3.72 -6.47 16.53
C GLY A 130 -2.68 -7.59 16.41
N GLY A 131 -1.38 -7.26 16.48
CA GLY A 131 -0.27 -8.22 16.30
C GLY A 131 0.12 -8.45 14.85
N GLY A 132 -0.44 -7.68 13.91
CA GLY A 132 -0.16 -7.83 12.49
C GLY A 132 1.29 -7.51 12.13
N GLN A 133 1.89 -6.46 12.71
CA GLN A 133 3.27 -6.07 12.39
C GLN A 133 4.28 -7.14 12.82
N GLU A 134 4.11 -7.72 14.00
CA GLU A 134 4.99 -8.79 14.51
C GLU A 134 4.92 -10.04 13.64
N LEU A 135 3.71 -10.39 13.17
CA LEU A 135 3.51 -11.51 12.25
C LEU A 135 4.11 -11.22 10.87
N TRP A 136 3.98 -10.00 10.40
CA TRP A 136 4.58 -9.58 9.12
C TRP A 136 6.10 -9.63 9.17
N ASP A 137 6.69 -9.14 10.26
CA ASP A 137 8.12 -9.24 10.52
C ASP A 137 8.59 -10.72 10.54
N GLU A 138 7.80 -11.62 11.14
CA GLU A 138 8.10 -13.06 11.17
C GLU A 138 8.03 -13.70 9.77
N VAL A 139 7.06 -13.30 8.94
CA VAL A 139 6.89 -13.78 7.57
C VAL A 139 8.04 -13.34 6.67
N ASP A 140 8.48 -12.08 6.80
CA ASP A 140 9.46 -11.49 5.89
C ASP A 140 10.92 -11.67 6.33
N ALA A 141 11.17 -12.00 7.61
CA ALA A 141 12.51 -12.19 8.13
C ALA A 141 13.36 -13.24 7.36
N PRO A 142 12.82 -14.41 6.94
CA PRO A 142 13.57 -15.38 6.15
C PRO A 142 14.02 -14.84 4.77
N PHE A 143 13.34 -13.80 4.27
CA PHE A 143 13.66 -13.14 3.00
C PHE A 143 14.51 -11.89 3.18
N ASN A 144 15.04 -11.65 4.38
CA ASN A 144 15.85 -10.47 4.70
C ASN A 144 15.11 -9.15 4.40
N ILE A 145 13.81 -9.08 4.71
CA ILE A 145 12.97 -7.90 4.51
C ILE A 145 12.39 -7.44 5.85
N LYS A 146 12.35 -6.12 6.05
CA LYS A 146 11.58 -5.42 7.08
C LYS A 146 10.43 -4.70 6.40
N PRO A 147 9.18 -5.14 6.58
CA PRO A 147 8.01 -4.52 5.97
C PRO A 147 7.45 -3.40 6.84
N LEU A 148 6.90 -2.37 6.17
CA LEU A 148 6.10 -1.31 6.75
C LEU A 148 4.95 -0.97 5.81
N SER A 149 3.73 -0.78 6.33
CA SER A 149 2.63 -0.25 5.53
C SER A 149 2.89 1.23 5.23
N CYS A 150 2.80 1.65 3.96
CA CYS A 150 3.14 3.01 3.56
C CYS A 150 2.13 3.68 2.62
N PHE A 151 1.12 2.94 2.17
CA PHE A 151 0.09 3.47 1.27
C PHE A 151 -1.19 2.63 1.40
N ASN A 152 -2.33 3.31 1.22
CA ASN A 152 -3.63 2.67 1.06
C ASN A 152 -4.53 3.57 0.18
N GLU A 153 -5.39 2.97 -0.64
CA GLU A 153 -6.36 3.68 -1.49
C GLU A 153 -7.80 3.57 -1.02
N GLY A 154 -8.06 2.75 0.00
CA GLY A 154 -9.42 2.45 0.47
C GLY A 154 -10.05 1.30 -0.31
N VAL A 155 -11.39 1.24 -0.30
CA VAL A 155 -12.15 0.20 -1.00
C VAL A 155 -12.06 0.42 -2.50
N GLN A 156 -11.63 -0.59 -3.21
CA GLN A 156 -11.55 -0.55 -4.68
C GLN A 156 -12.91 -0.76 -5.37
N MET A 157 -12.92 -0.50 -6.68
CA MET A 157 -14.03 -0.87 -7.56
C MET A 157 -13.86 -2.31 -8.05
N GLY A 158 -14.99 -2.93 -8.45
CA GLY A 158 -15.01 -4.32 -8.94
C GLY A 158 -14.40 -4.51 -10.32
N GLY A 159 -14.13 -3.44 -11.06
CA GLY A 159 -13.41 -3.43 -12.32
C GLY A 159 -14.24 -2.95 -13.51
N TRP A 160 -13.56 -2.87 -14.64
CA TRP A 160 -14.06 -2.45 -15.94
C TRP A 160 -14.28 -3.64 -16.87
N PHE A 161 -15.41 -3.65 -17.57
CA PHE A 161 -15.82 -4.76 -18.44
C PHE A 161 -16.28 -4.23 -19.80
N ASN A 162 -16.03 -5.00 -20.85
CA ASN A 162 -16.50 -4.74 -22.21
C ASN A 162 -17.97 -5.15 -22.41
N LYS A 163 -18.54 -5.91 -21.48
CA LYS A 163 -19.94 -6.35 -21.50
C LYS A 163 -20.53 -6.30 -20.09
N GLU A 164 -21.85 -6.27 -20.02
CA GLU A 164 -22.57 -6.39 -18.77
C GLU A 164 -22.44 -7.80 -18.18
N VAL A 165 -22.29 -7.90 -16.85
CA VAL A 165 -22.20 -9.17 -16.12
C VAL A 165 -23.31 -9.19 -15.05
N ASN A 166 -24.20 -10.15 -15.14
CA ASN A 166 -25.38 -10.25 -14.29
C ASN A 166 -25.48 -11.59 -13.54
N SER A 167 -24.63 -12.54 -13.87
CA SER A 167 -24.64 -13.89 -13.30
C SER A 167 -23.26 -14.52 -13.28
N ALA A 168 -23.08 -15.57 -12.49
CA ALA A 168 -21.86 -16.37 -12.49
C ALA A 168 -21.54 -16.98 -13.87
N ALA A 169 -22.56 -17.22 -14.70
CA ALA A 169 -22.36 -17.74 -16.03
C ALA A 169 -21.62 -16.77 -16.96
N ASP A 170 -21.74 -15.46 -16.71
CA ASP A 170 -21.08 -14.43 -17.53
C ASP A 170 -19.57 -14.37 -17.32
N PHE A 171 -19.07 -14.98 -16.25
CA PHE A 171 -17.64 -15.11 -15.97
C PHE A 171 -17.01 -16.32 -16.69
N LYS A 172 -17.79 -17.28 -17.17
CA LYS A 172 -17.24 -18.45 -17.88
C LYS A 172 -16.52 -18.03 -19.16
N GLY A 173 -15.21 -18.32 -19.20
CA GLY A 173 -14.36 -17.95 -20.33
C GLY A 173 -14.03 -16.47 -20.44
N LEU A 174 -14.49 -15.61 -19.52
CA LEU A 174 -14.12 -14.21 -19.46
C LEU A 174 -12.62 -14.10 -19.19
N ARG A 175 -11.90 -13.39 -20.05
CA ARG A 175 -10.47 -13.12 -19.84
C ARG A 175 -10.36 -11.87 -18.98
N TYR A 176 -9.96 -12.08 -17.73
CA TYR A 176 -9.97 -11.02 -16.74
C TYR A 176 -8.58 -10.80 -16.15
N ARG A 177 -8.12 -9.55 -16.08
CA ARG A 177 -6.93 -9.18 -15.34
C ARG A 177 -7.31 -8.89 -13.90
N MET A 178 -6.78 -9.71 -12.97
CA MET A 178 -6.91 -9.53 -11.53
C MET A 178 -5.72 -10.18 -10.83
N PRO A 179 -5.05 -9.53 -9.86
CA PRO A 179 -4.01 -10.15 -9.04
C PRO A 179 -4.60 -10.84 -7.81
N GLY A 180 -3.74 -11.39 -6.96
CA GLY A 180 -4.03 -11.82 -5.61
C GLY A 180 -5.09 -12.90 -5.47
N LEU A 181 -5.74 -12.95 -4.33
CA LEU A 181 -6.75 -13.96 -4.01
C LEU A 181 -8.05 -13.80 -4.82
N GLY A 182 -8.37 -12.59 -5.23
CA GLY A 182 -9.51 -12.31 -6.10
C GLY A 182 -9.40 -13.04 -7.44
N ALA A 183 -8.18 -13.18 -7.97
CA ALA A 183 -7.91 -13.95 -9.19
C ALA A 183 -8.34 -15.41 -9.05
N GLU A 184 -8.07 -16.04 -7.91
CA GLU A 184 -8.43 -17.43 -7.65
C GLU A 184 -9.95 -17.60 -7.53
N VAL A 185 -10.63 -16.65 -6.90
CA VAL A 185 -12.11 -16.62 -6.84
C VAL A 185 -12.70 -16.61 -8.25
N LEU A 186 -12.19 -15.74 -9.14
CA LEU A 186 -12.69 -15.66 -10.51
C LEU A 186 -12.37 -16.89 -11.35
N ARG A 187 -11.20 -17.53 -11.14
CA ARG A 187 -10.88 -18.82 -11.80
C ARG A 187 -11.91 -19.90 -11.44
N ARG A 188 -12.35 -19.95 -10.18
CA ARG A 188 -13.40 -20.89 -9.75
C ARG A 188 -14.76 -20.58 -10.33
N MET A 189 -15.02 -19.35 -10.72
CA MET A 189 -16.20 -18.96 -11.50
C MET A 189 -16.08 -19.33 -12.98
N GLY A 190 -14.94 -19.84 -13.42
CA GLY A 190 -14.68 -20.24 -14.81
C GLY A 190 -14.07 -19.14 -15.69
N ALA A 191 -13.60 -18.04 -15.11
CA ALA A 191 -12.85 -17.02 -15.84
C ALA A 191 -11.42 -17.48 -16.16
N THR A 192 -10.89 -16.98 -17.26
CA THR A 192 -9.46 -17.07 -17.61
C THR A 192 -8.75 -15.85 -17.03
N VAL A 193 -8.11 -16.02 -15.87
CA VAL A 193 -7.52 -14.88 -15.16
C VAL A 193 -6.02 -14.79 -15.41
N VAL A 194 -5.56 -13.59 -15.73
CA VAL A 194 -4.15 -13.25 -15.89
C VAL A 194 -3.76 -12.18 -14.86
N THR A 195 -2.51 -12.25 -14.41
CA THR A 195 -1.91 -11.19 -13.56
C THR A 195 -0.91 -10.44 -14.42
N THR A 196 -1.26 -9.22 -14.79
CA THR A 196 -0.45 -8.34 -15.65
C THR A 196 -0.10 -7.08 -14.89
N PRO A 197 1.15 -6.57 -14.97
CA PRO A 197 1.51 -5.27 -14.41
C PRO A 197 0.57 -4.16 -14.87
N GLY A 198 0.30 -3.17 -13.99
CA GLY A 198 -0.65 -2.08 -14.29
C GLY A 198 -0.37 -1.36 -15.61
N GLY A 199 0.89 -1.12 -15.92
CA GLY A 199 1.30 -0.44 -17.16
C GLY A 199 0.94 -1.16 -18.46
N GLU A 200 0.53 -2.44 -18.41
CA GLU A 200 0.19 -3.26 -19.57
C GLU A 200 -1.32 -3.44 -19.79
N ILE A 201 -2.14 -3.07 -18.81
CA ILE A 201 -3.61 -3.33 -18.82
C ILE A 201 -4.30 -2.70 -20.02
N ILE A 202 -4.02 -1.43 -20.32
CA ILE A 202 -4.66 -0.72 -21.43
C ILE A 202 -4.35 -1.37 -22.78
N THR A 203 -3.10 -1.79 -22.98
CA THR A 203 -2.71 -2.48 -24.19
C THR A 203 -3.43 -3.84 -24.35
N ALA A 204 -3.55 -4.58 -23.24
CA ALA A 204 -4.23 -5.87 -23.21
C ALA A 204 -5.75 -5.73 -23.50
N LEU A 205 -6.42 -4.72 -22.93
CA LEU A 205 -7.84 -4.41 -23.22
C LEU A 205 -8.04 -3.98 -24.68
N LYS A 206 -7.22 -3.05 -25.18
CA LYS A 206 -7.30 -2.57 -26.58
C LYS A 206 -7.07 -3.64 -27.62
N SER A 207 -6.14 -4.55 -27.37
CA SER A 207 -5.87 -5.67 -28.28
C SER A 207 -6.90 -6.79 -28.18
N GLY A 208 -7.80 -6.74 -27.20
CA GLY A 208 -8.72 -7.83 -26.90
C GLY A 208 -8.02 -9.08 -26.33
N ALA A 209 -6.82 -8.96 -25.78
CA ALA A 209 -6.18 -10.03 -25.02
C ALA A 209 -6.92 -10.33 -23.72
N ILE A 210 -7.54 -9.31 -23.12
CA ILE A 210 -8.44 -9.43 -21.98
C ILE A 210 -9.77 -8.72 -22.26
N ASP A 211 -10.84 -9.15 -21.61
CA ASP A 211 -12.21 -8.63 -21.75
C ASP A 211 -12.59 -7.72 -20.59
N ALA A 212 -11.89 -7.83 -19.48
CA ALA A 212 -12.12 -7.07 -18.26
C ALA A 212 -10.82 -6.88 -17.46
N ALA A 213 -10.77 -5.82 -16.68
CA ALA A 213 -9.67 -5.57 -15.75
C ALA A 213 -10.17 -4.77 -14.54
N GLU A 214 -9.66 -5.10 -13.38
CA GLU A 214 -9.67 -4.20 -12.23
C GLU A 214 -8.36 -3.41 -12.17
N TRP A 215 -8.40 -2.27 -11.49
CA TRP A 215 -7.17 -1.53 -11.17
C TRP A 215 -7.26 -0.92 -9.76
N VAL A 216 -8.02 0.12 -9.53
CA VAL A 216 -8.16 0.74 -8.21
C VAL A 216 -9.56 1.31 -8.00
N GLY A 217 -9.77 2.52 -8.53
CA GLY A 217 -10.96 3.30 -8.35
C GLY A 217 -11.01 4.48 -9.33
N PRO A 218 -12.06 5.31 -9.29
CA PRO A 218 -12.32 6.31 -10.31
C PRO A 218 -11.13 7.18 -10.68
N TRP A 219 -10.35 7.66 -9.72
CA TRP A 219 -9.22 8.54 -9.96
C TRP A 219 -8.07 7.86 -10.71
N ALA A 220 -7.60 6.74 -10.20
CA ALA A 220 -6.52 5.97 -10.82
C ALA A 220 -6.93 5.41 -12.18
N ASP A 221 -8.17 4.95 -12.29
CA ASP A 221 -8.71 4.31 -13.48
C ASP A 221 -8.86 5.29 -14.65
N ILE A 222 -9.35 6.50 -14.39
CA ILE A 222 -9.37 7.59 -15.39
C ILE A 222 -7.95 7.99 -15.78
N ALA A 223 -7.06 8.13 -14.81
CA ALA A 223 -5.67 8.49 -15.09
C ALA A 223 -4.97 7.47 -15.99
N MET A 224 -5.30 6.19 -15.81
CA MET A 224 -4.85 5.11 -16.70
C MET A 224 -5.57 5.13 -18.06
N GLY A 225 -6.79 5.63 -18.15
CA GLY A 225 -7.61 5.68 -19.36
C GLY A 225 -8.51 4.46 -19.55
N LEU A 226 -8.88 3.76 -18.47
CA LEU A 226 -9.80 2.62 -18.51
C LEU A 226 -11.19 3.03 -19.00
N ASP A 227 -11.64 4.21 -18.65
CA ASP A 227 -12.88 4.84 -19.13
C ASP A 227 -12.98 5.01 -20.65
N LYS A 228 -11.86 4.89 -21.36
CA LYS A 228 -11.78 5.03 -22.83
C LYS A 228 -11.82 3.68 -23.57
N VAL A 229 -11.70 2.58 -22.83
CA VAL A 229 -11.55 1.23 -23.40
C VAL A 229 -12.59 0.23 -22.92
N ALA A 230 -13.41 0.59 -21.91
CA ALA A 230 -14.52 -0.22 -21.41
C ALA A 230 -15.65 0.68 -20.93
N ASP A 231 -16.91 0.21 -21.01
CA ASP A 231 -18.11 1.01 -20.73
C ASP A 231 -18.81 0.60 -19.43
N TYR A 232 -18.56 -0.58 -18.89
CA TYR A 232 -19.22 -1.10 -17.70
C TYR A 232 -18.28 -1.07 -16.52
N TYR A 233 -18.63 -0.33 -15.47
CA TYR A 233 -17.81 -0.14 -14.28
C TYR A 233 -18.55 -0.65 -13.04
N TYR A 234 -18.06 -1.75 -12.46
CA TYR A 234 -18.74 -2.44 -11.37
C TYR A 234 -18.21 -2.06 -10.00
N TYR A 235 -19.09 -2.13 -8.98
CA TYR A 235 -18.76 -1.92 -7.57
C TYR A 235 -19.59 -2.82 -6.64
N PRO A 236 -19.16 -2.99 -5.36
CA PRO A 236 -17.83 -2.71 -4.83
C PRO A 236 -16.79 -3.74 -5.28
N GLY A 237 -15.52 -3.42 -5.11
CA GLY A 237 -14.42 -4.39 -5.28
C GLY A 237 -14.39 -5.36 -4.11
N PHE A 238 -14.95 -6.54 -4.27
CA PHE A 238 -15.01 -7.57 -3.24
C PHE A 238 -13.62 -8.11 -2.87
N HIS A 239 -12.68 -8.01 -3.78
CA HIS A 239 -11.35 -8.59 -3.73
C HIS A 239 -10.37 -7.75 -2.92
N GLU A 240 -10.50 -6.43 -2.96
CA GLU A 240 -9.58 -5.47 -2.34
C GLU A 240 -10.34 -4.37 -1.56
N PRO A 241 -10.84 -4.70 -0.36
CA PRO A 241 -11.57 -3.73 0.46
C PRO A 241 -10.68 -2.68 1.14
N GLY A 242 -9.35 -2.90 1.18
CA GLY A 242 -8.42 -2.00 1.86
C GLY A 242 -6.97 -2.34 1.59
N THR A 243 -6.58 -2.46 0.33
CA THR A 243 -5.23 -2.88 -0.08
C THR A 243 -4.15 -1.99 0.50
N SER A 244 -3.25 -2.61 1.27
CA SER A 244 -2.04 -1.97 1.76
C SER A 244 -0.88 -2.19 0.79
N VAL A 245 -0.12 -1.12 0.55
CA VAL A 245 1.16 -1.19 -0.17
C VAL A 245 2.30 -1.13 0.84
N THR A 246 3.30 -1.92 0.56
CA THR A 246 4.45 -2.18 1.44
C THR A 246 5.65 -1.34 1.04
N LEU A 247 6.26 -0.67 2.01
CA LEU A 247 7.66 -0.29 1.99
C LEU A 247 8.46 -1.47 2.55
N GLY A 248 8.97 -2.33 1.67
CA GLY A 248 9.87 -3.40 2.08
C GLY A 248 11.31 -2.91 2.07
N ILE A 249 12.01 -3.07 3.18
CA ILE A 249 13.38 -2.59 3.38
C ILE A 249 14.29 -3.79 3.55
N ASN A 250 15.45 -3.81 2.89
CA ASN A 250 16.44 -4.85 3.16
C ASN A 250 16.75 -4.88 4.65
N LYS A 251 16.51 -6.03 5.31
CA LYS A 251 16.60 -6.15 6.77
C LYS A 251 18.02 -5.94 7.30
N THR A 252 19.04 -6.37 6.55
CA THR A 252 20.44 -6.10 6.92
C THR A 252 20.73 -4.60 6.91
N LEU A 253 20.20 -3.86 5.93
CA LEU A 253 20.28 -2.41 5.92
C LEU A 253 19.52 -1.81 7.11
N TRP A 254 18.29 -2.25 7.34
CA TRP A 254 17.42 -1.78 8.44
C TRP A 254 18.10 -1.95 9.79
N ASP A 255 18.61 -3.14 10.10
CA ASP A 255 19.28 -3.46 11.36
C ASP A 255 20.55 -2.63 11.56
N GLY A 256 21.19 -2.19 10.48
CA GLY A 256 22.37 -1.30 10.50
C GLY A 256 22.05 0.19 10.58
N LEU A 257 20.78 0.60 10.55
CA LEU A 257 20.38 2.00 10.75
C LEU A 257 20.40 2.38 12.23
N ALA A 258 20.67 3.66 12.51
CA ALA A 258 20.45 4.19 13.85
C ALA A 258 18.96 4.10 14.23
N ALA A 259 18.65 3.88 15.50
CA ALA A 259 17.26 3.80 15.97
C ALA A 259 16.44 5.05 15.63
N SER A 260 17.07 6.23 15.58
CA SER A 260 16.44 7.48 15.13
C SER A 260 16.05 7.47 13.66
N ASP A 261 16.85 6.81 12.79
CA ASP A 261 16.55 6.69 11.37
C ASP A 261 15.47 5.65 11.11
N GLN A 262 15.48 4.53 11.85
CA GLN A 262 14.39 3.54 11.82
C GLN A 262 13.05 4.19 12.24
N ALA A 263 13.04 4.94 13.36
CA ALA A 263 11.86 5.66 13.82
C ALA A 263 11.36 6.70 12.80
N LEU A 264 12.30 7.44 12.17
CA LEU A 264 12.00 8.44 11.15
C LEU A 264 11.32 7.79 9.92
N ILE A 265 11.86 6.68 9.41
CA ILE A 265 11.30 5.95 8.27
C ILE A 265 9.91 5.41 8.62
N THR A 266 9.75 4.84 9.82
CA THR A 266 8.45 4.33 10.30
C THR A 266 7.40 5.44 10.37
N VAL A 267 7.75 6.61 10.93
CA VAL A 267 6.85 7.78 10.98
C VAL A 267 6.52 8.29 9.59
N ALA A 268 7.49 8.37 8.69
CA ALA A 268 7.27 8.80 7.31
C ALA A 268 6.34 7.85 6.54
N ALA A 269 6.50 6.53 6.72
CA ALA A 269 5.62 5.51 6.13
C ALA A 269 4.18 5.65 6.65
N GLY A 270 3.98 5.78 7.96
CA GLY A 270 2.65 6.00 8.55
C GLY A 270 1.99 7.31 8.13
N ALA A 271 2.77 8.39 7.97
CA ALA A 271 2.27 9.66 7.45
C ALA A 271 1.84 9.55 5.98
N GLU A 272 2.60 8.83 5.17
CA GLU A 272 2.25 8.59 3.77
C GLU A 272 1.03 7.68 3.64
N LEU A 273 0.90 6.64 4.46
CA LEU A 273 -0.28 5.77 4.54
C LEU A 273 -1.56 6.60 4.78
N THR A 274 -1.55 7.48 5.78
CA THR A 274 -2.69 8.36 6.09
C THR A 274 -2.98 9.34 4.97
N LYS A 275 -1.94 9.93 4.38
CA LYS A 275 -2.07 10.91 3.32
C LYS A 275 -2.61 10.29 2.03
N SER A 276 -2.12 9.14 1.64
CA SER A 276 -2.54 8.44 0.42
C SER A 276 -4.03 8.05 0.48
N LEU A 277 -4.50 7.53 1.62
CA LEU A 277 -5.91 7.21 1.81
C LEU A 277 -6.81 8.45 1.71
N ALA A 278 -6.40 9.56 2.35
CA ALA A 278 -7.16 10.81 2.30
C ALA A 278 -7.18 11.39 0.88
N GLU A 279 -6.06 11.37 0.16
CA GLU A 279 -5.92 11.84 -1.22
C GLU A 279 -6.78 10.98 -2.17
N SER A 280 -6.68 9.66 -2.08
CA SER A 280 -7.46 8.72 -2.90
C SER A 280 -8.96 8.95 -2.71
N ASN A 281 -9.43 9.08 -1.47
CA ASN A 281 -10.84 9.35 -1.20
C ASN A 281 -11.30 10.71 -1.78
N ALA A 282 -10.49 11.76 -1.63
CA ALA A 282 -10.83 13.10 -2.13
C ALA A 282 -10.84 13.17 -3.67
N GLU A 283 -9.87 12.56 -4.31
CA GLU A 283 -9.75 12.56 -5.77
C GLU A 283 -10.78 11.61 -6.43
N ASN A 284 -11.10 10.48 -5.79
CA ASN A 284 -12.16 9.59 -6.26
C ASN A 284 -13.54 10.28 -6.33
N VAL A 285 -13.84 11.21 -5.41
CA VAL A 285 -15.10 12.01 -5.48
C VAL A 285 -15.16 12.84 -6.76
N LYS A 286 -14.05 13.51 -7.12
CA LYS A 286 -13.96 14.33 -8.33
C LYS A 286 -14.06 13.46 -9.59
N ALA A 287 -13.27 12.39 -9.63
CA ALA A 287 -13.23 11.44 -10.74
C ALA A 287 -14.58 10.76 -10.97
N LEU A 288 -15.26 10.34 -9.90
CA LEU A 288 -16.61 9.76 -9.99
C LEU A 288 -17.62 10.73 -10.62
N THR A 289 -17.49 12.04 -10.33
CA THR A 289 -18.33 13.05 -10.95
C THR A 289 -18.11 13.11 -12.46
N VAL A 290 -16.86 12.98 -12.92
CA VAL A 290 -16.52 12.92 -14.35
C VAL A 290 -17.13 11.68 -15.00
N LEU A 291 -16.95 10.50 -14.37
CA LEU A 291 -17.52 9.24 -14.91
C LEU A 291 -19.05 9.27 -15.02
N ARG A 292 -19.74 9.83 -14.01
CA ARG A 292 -21.20 9.97 -14.02
C ARG A 292 -21.73 10.93 -15.11
N ALA A 293 -20.91 11.86 -15.54
CA ALA A 293 -21.27 12.80 -16.63
C ALA A 293 -21.12 12.14 -18.02
N ASP A 294 -20.32 11.11 -18.17
CA ASP A 294 -20.16 10.38 -19.43
C ASP A 294 -21.27 9.34 -19.59
N LYS A 295 -22.19 9.61 -20.52
CA LYS A 295 -23.36 8.73 -20.78
C LYS A 295 -23.01 7.34 -21.30
N ARG A 296 -21.80 7.10 -21.77
CA ARG A 296 -21.33 5.79 -22.20
C ARG A 296 -21.05 4.88 -21.00
N ILE A 297 -20.57 5.46 -19.91
CA ILE A 297 -20.15 4.70 -18.72
C ILE A 297 -21.35 4.30 -17.91
N LYS A 298 -21.49 3.01 -17.67
CA LYS A 298 -22.50 2.40 -16.82
C LYS A 298 -21.88 1.96 -15.51
N ILE A 299 -22.11 2.72 -14.46
CA ILE A 299 -21.63 2.38 -13.10
C ILE A 299 -22.70 1.53 -12.45
N LEU A 300 -22.40 0.24 -12.22
CA LEU A 300 -23.36 -0.77 -11.80
C LEU A 300 -22.89 -1.49 -10.52
N PRO A 301 -23.80 -1.81 -9.59
CA PRO A 301 -23.48 -2.72 -8.51
C PRO A 301 -23.41 -4.16 -9.04
N PHE A 302 -22.53 -4.98 -8.47
CA PHE A 302 -22.74 -6.42 -8.54
C PHE A 302 -24.03 -6.76 -7.81
N ASN A 303 -24.86 -7.64 -8.42
CA ASN A 303 -26.09 -8.06 -7.76
C ASN A 303 -25.81 -9.03 -6.59
N ASP A 304 -26.84 -9.20 -5.74
CA ASP A 304 -26.72 -10.00 -4.52
C ASP A 304 -26.29 -11.45 -4.77
N ASP A 305 -26.72 -12.06 -5.87
CA ASP A 305 -26.38 -13.46 -6.19
C ASP A 305 -24.89 -13.60 -6.55
N LEU A 306 -24.35 -12.64 -7.32
CA LEU A 306 -22.93 -12.56 -7.59
C LEU A 306 -22.12 -12.33 -6.30
N ILE A 307 -22.56 -11.41 -5.44
CA ILE A 307 -21.89 -11.14 -4.16
C ILE A 307 -21.87 -12.39 -3.28
N ARG A 308 -22.99 -13.13 -3.19
CA ARG A 308 -23.04 -14.40 -2.42
C ARG A 308 -22.10 -15.45 -2.98
N GLU A 309 -22.00 -15.56 -4.31
CA GLU A 309 -21.11 -16.54 -4.94
C GLU A 309 -19.64 -16.13 -4.78
N PHE A 310 -19.29 -14.85 -4.96
CA PHE A 310 -17.96 -14.34 -4.62
C PHE A 310 -17.61 -14.65 -3.17
N ALA A 311 -18.51 -14.36 -2.23
CA ALA A 311 -18.28 -14.60 -0.79
C ALA A 311 -18.07 -16.09 -0.47
N ARG A 312 -18.87 -16.98 -1.06
CA ARG A 312 -18.74 -18.43 -0.89
C ARG A 312 -17.37 -18.92 -1.36
N LEU A 313 -16.98 -18.55 -2.59
CA LEU A 313 -15.70 -18.94 -3.16
C LEU A 313 -14.51 -18.31 -2.42
N SER A 314 -14.64 -17.06 -1.97
CA SER A 314 -13.61 -16.38 -1.18
C SER A 314 -13.29 -17.11 0.11
N LYS A 315 -14.31 -17.62 0.83
CA LYS A 315 -14.10 -18.42 2.05
C LYS A 315 -13.28 -19.67 1.76
N GLU A 316 -13.56 -20.36 0.65
CA GLU A 316 -12.82 -21.55 0.26
C GLU A 316 -11.36 -21.20 -0.09
N VAL A 317 -11.15 -20.15 -0.89
CA VAL A 317 -9.81 -19.70 -1.29
C VAL A 317 -8.98 -19.29 -0.08
N VAL A 318 -9.53 -18.48 0.82
CA VAL A 318 -8.83 -18.03 2.04
C VAL A 318 -8.49 -19.23 2.95
N ALA A 319 -9.41 -20.18 3.12
CA ALA A 319 -9.16 -21.38 3.91
C ALA A 319 -8.04 -22.27 3.33
N GLU A 320 -7.98 -22.41 2.02
CA GLU A 320 -6.93 -23.17 1.34
C GLU A 320 -5.56 -22.48 1.42
N ILE A 321 -5.53 -21.15 1.25
CA ILE A 321 -4.30 -20.38 1.44
C ILE A 321 -3.81 -20.52 2.88
N ALA A 322 -4.69 -20.35 3.86
CA ALA A 322 -4.38 -20.54 5.27
C ALA A 322 -3.84 -21.95 5.60
N ALA A 323 -4.16 -22.96 4.80
CA ALA A 323 -3.71 -24.33 4.99
C ALA A 323 -2.34 -24.64 4.34
N LYS A 324 -1.71 -23.70 3.63
CA LYS A 324 -0.47 -23.96 2.88
C LYS A 324 0.71 -24.31 3.78
N ASP A 325 0.84 -23.61 4.91
CA ASP A 325 1.91 -23.85 5.88
C ASP A 325 1.50 -23.33 7.28
N PRO A 326 2.21 -23.73 8.35
CA PRO A 326 1.88 -23.31 9.72
C PRO A 326 1.95 -21.81 9.98
N LEU A 327 2.87 -21.08 9.35
CA LEU A 327 3.02 -19.63 9.53
C LEU A 327 1.87 -18.89 8.84
N THR A 328 1.53 -19.28 7.62
CA THR A 328 0.35 -18.75 6.91
C THR A 328 -0.92 -19.00 7.70
N ARG A 329 -1.08 -20.18 8.32
CA ARG A 329 -2.21 -20.48 9.22
C ARG A 329 -2.24 -19.53 10.42
N LYS A 330 -1.12 -19.33 11.09
CA LYS A 330 -0.99 -18.43 12.25
C LYS A 330 -1.40 -16.99 11.89
N VAL A 331 -0.96 -16.50 10.73
CA VAL A 331 -1.33 -15.18 10.22
C VAL A 331 -2.82 -15.10 9.93
N ALA A 332 -3.37 -16.08 9.20
CA ALA A 332 -4.78 -16.14 8.86
C ALA A 332 -5.69 -16.19 10.10
N ASP A 333 -5.33 -16.99 11.10
CA ASP A 333 -6.12 -17.12 12.34
C ASP A 333 -6.12 -15.79 13.11
N SER A 334 -5.00 -15.09 13.20
CA SER A 334 -4.91 -13.74 13.80
C SER A 334 -5.76 -12.72 13.03
N TYR A 335 -5.61 -12.69 11.69
CA TYR A 335 -6.37 -11.81 10.81
C TYR A 335 -7.88 -12.01 10.98
N MET A 336 -8.35 -13.26 10.89
CA MET A 336 -9.77 -13.57 10.97
C MET A 336 -10.37 -13.33 12.36
N ALA A 337 -9.60 -13.57 13.42
CA ALA A 337 -10.03 -13.27 14.79
C ALA A 337 -10.19 -11.75 15.00
N PHE A 338 -9.25 -10.95 14.47
CA PHE A 338 -9.34 -9.50 14.55
C PHE A 338 -10.50 -8.96 13.70
N LEU A 339 -10.66 -9.47 12.46
CA LEU A 339 -11.76 -9.08 11.57
C LEU A 339 -13.12 -9.30 12.25
N ALA A 340 -13.35 -10.46 12.89
CA ALA A 340 -14.60 -10.74 13.58
C ALA A 340 -14.92 -9.69 14.68
N GLY A 341 -13.91 -9.30 15.47
CA GLY A 341 -14.10 -8.31 16.53
C GLY A 341 -14.28 -6.88 16.01
N ILE A 342 -13.51 -6.49 14.98
CA ILE A 342 -13.59 -5.12 14.45
C ILE A 342 -14.87 -4.87 13.65
N MET A 343 -15.45 -5.91 13.03
CA MET A 343 -16.75 -5.81 12.35
C MET A 343 -17.87 -5.41 13.31
N ASP A 344 -17.93 -6.01 14.52
CA ASP A 344 -18.94 -5.66 15.53
C ASP A 344 -18.84 -4.19 15.95
N TRP A 345 -17.62 -3.69 16.12
CA TRP A 345 -17.40 -2.27 16.39
C TRP A 345 -17.78 -1.39 15.20
N GLY A 346 -17.43 -1.78 13.98
CA GLY A 346 -17.73 -1.08 12.74
C GLY A 346 -19.22 -0.89 12.52
N GLU A 347 -20.06 -1.88 12.84
CA GLU A 347 -21.52 -1.79 12.74
C GLU A 347 -22.10 -0.71 13.69
N LEU A 348 -21.56 -0.62 14.90
CA LEU A 348 -22.04 0.38 15.88
C LEU A 348 -21.49 1.78 15.60
N SER A 349 -20.27 1.87 15.08
CA SER A 349 -19.57 3.14 14.85
C SER A 349 -19.80 3.68 13.42
N GLU A 350 -18.89 3.37 12.51
CA GLU A 350 -18.85 3.97 11.17
C GLU A 350 -20.11 3.67 10.33
N THR A 351 -20.54 2.41 10.30
CA THR A 351 -21.74 1.98 9.55
C THR A 351 -22.98 2.61 10.16
N GLY A 352 -23.13 2.52 11.49
CA GLY A 352 -24.22 3.12 12.23
C GLY A 352 -24.32 4.63 12.02
N TYR A 353 -23.18 5.34 12.12
CA TYR A 353 -23.14 6.78 11.88
C TYR A 353 -23.43 7.15 10.41
N ARG A 354 -22.87 6.45 9.44
CA ARG A 354 -23.14 6.71 8.00
C ARG A 354 -24.61 6.53 7.66
N ASN A 355 -25.25 5.50 8.22
CA ASN A 355 -26.69 5.28 8.06
C ASN A 355 -27.51 6.40 8.69
N THR A 356 -27.19 6.83 9.93
CA THR A 356 -27.85 7.95 10.62
C THR A 356 -27.69 9.26 9.84
N ARG A 357 -26.48 9.55 9.35
CA ARG A 357 -26.20 10.75 8.54
C ARG A 357 -27.02 10.76 7.25
N ARG A 358 -27.15 9.61 6.58
CA ARG A 358 -27.97 9.50 5.36
C ARG A 358 -29.42 9.84 5.64
N LEU A 359 -30.00 9.33 6.75
CA LEU A 359 -31.36 9.67 7.16
C LEU A 359 -31.53 11.15 7.54
N ALA A 360 -30.51 11.75 8.17
CA ALA A 360 -30.57 13.15 8.59
C ALA A 360 -30.45 14.14 7.44
N LEU A 361 -29.90 13.74 6.29
CA LEU A 361 -29.67 14.60 5.11
C LEU A 361 -30.60 14.28 3.93
N SER A 362 -31.49 13.26 4.04
CA SER A 362 -32.52 12.93 3.07
C SER A 362 -33.79 13.72 3.35
#